data_5564c8a24b7576b2d461bd7902ea726a
#
_entry.id   5564c8a24b7576b2d461bd7902ea726a
#
_cell.length_a   1.000
_cell.length_b   1.000
_cell.length_c   1.000
_cell.angle_alpha   90.00
_cell.angle_beta   90.00
_cell.angle_gamma   90.00
#
_symmetry.space_group_name_H-M   'P 1'
#
loop_
_entity.id
_entity.type
_entity.pdbx_description
1 polymer ?
#
loop_
_entity_poly.entity_id
_entity_poly.type
_entity_poly.pdbx_seq_one_letter_code
_entity_poly.pdbx_strand_id
1 'polypeptide(L)'
;VPVLHGKIAFAEYVRECCMKDRFDCITIDLPQPFEPYLAQAIDDLPYISAIVAQAGSDPVYYVPIDPCDAAIEATRQARQNHVPFFCIGHPALCAPLALPPLPDENAIKRIGFDEYATLCLHAVGNAAPGSQRDTAGQYIAHRLHQLRSSYKNILALVHMGNCARAIHHFNQEKTHNLSFPIAPQYTIRREFINPDHLYFALGELPFVTGKFEKERYDPFAEKIDVVELIKDLFRETRDHFHENRDQALDLSPGRVQRALAFLRNLTVSDDRLVPSLFDIVVAAKGVGGNSYALHMLKCARYYPYLPVEMSGPFLSVGIDKIVLPDESSAHTAVNFLRDFSFVWQYLSIKPDPTDLQKKKYRYSWDPRGMCSHVPEDERIEKFNDHVRNKALSMLREDLVVSEKFTVSVRDGIDIRETLTKWYTGDIYVKELPPSRGAMDTVVILFDSDHDELYPHKATWFAEHDQESTLTFYSTDPFDNMIGPGVARSQYGGLCLLYPPRAVPNIFEIPTNIEFKSNAECLTYGALLFSEERRIAFVAKNKPGVRLRKMAESLKKHIVWVPLSTFSSETLKKLRTFHVLNGKHVRSWAARFIGE
;
A
#
# COMPACT_ATOMS: atom_id res chain seq x y z
N VAL A 1 -36.42 -6.95 -5.23
CA VAL A 1 -35.05 -6.47 -5.49
C VAL A 1 -34.07 -7.61 -5.20
N PRO A 2 -33.36 -8.13 -6.22
CA PRO A 2 -32.26 -9.07 -5.99
C PRO A 2 -31.08 -8.35 -5.33
N VAL A 3 -30.46 -8.96 -4.31
CA VAL A 3 -29.36 -8.35 -3.56
C VAL A 3 -28.17 -9.29 -3.44
N LEU A 4 -26.99 -8.70 -3.38
CA LEU A 4 -25.75 -9.32 -2.90
C LEU A 4 -25.40 -8.72 -1.53
N HIS A 5 -24.92 -9.55 -0.63
CA HIS A 5 -24.59 -9.13 0.71
C HIS A 5 -23.26 -8.39 0.81
N GLY A 6 -23.19 -7.47 1.78
CA GLY A 6 -21.97 -6.72 2.13
C GLY A 6 -21.46 -5.78 1.04
N LYS A 7 -22.33 -5.26 0.17
CA LYS A 7 -21.96 -4.42 -0.97
C LYS A 7 -22.68 -3.09 -0.96
N ILE A 8 -21.92 -1.99 -0.87
CA ILE A 8 -22.42 -0.62 -0.80
C ILE A 8 -23.43 -0.30 -1.92
N ALA A 9 -23.14 -0.72 -3.17
CA ALA A 9 -23.99 -0.40 -4.31
C ALA A 9 -25.43 -0.89 -4.13
N PHE A 10 -25.63 -2.02 -3.44
CA PHE A 10 -26.97 -2.54 -3.14
C PHE A 10 -27.62 -1.82 -1.96
N ALA A 11 -26.86 -1.45 -0.94
CA ALA A 11 -27.36 -0.66 0.18
C ALA A 11 -27.84 0.73 -0.30
N GLU A 12 -27.06 1.39 -1.15
CA GLU A 12 -27.44 2.67 -1.77
C GLU A 12 -28.69 2.53 -2.64
N TYR A 13 -28.79 1.47 -3.46
CA TYR A 13 -29.95 1.24 -4.29
C TYR A 13 -31.23 1.04 -3.47
N VAL A 14 -31.15 0.26 -2.39
CA VAL A 14 -32.26 0.06 -1.47
C VAL A 14 -32.70 1.37 -0.81
N ARG A 15 -31.74 2.18 -0.38
CA ARG A 15 -32.01 3.52 0.15
C ARG A 15 -32.74 4.40 -0.86
N GLU A 16 -32.28 4.39 -2.12
CA GLU A 16 -32.96 5.12 -3.20
C GLU A 16 -34.40 4.63 -3.44
N CYS A 17 -34.63 3.32 -3.44
CA CYS A 17 -35.97 2.77 -3.56
C CYS A 17 -36.88 3.28 -2.43
N CYS A 18 -36.41 3.26 -1.19
CA CYS A 18 -37.16 3.76 -0.03
C CYS A 18 -37.39 5.28 -0.04
N MET A 19 -36.55 6.05 -0.74
CA MET A 19 -36.74 7.50 -0.93
C MET A 19 -37.73 7.81 -2.05
N LYS A 20 -37.76 7.01 -3.13
CA LYS A 20 -38.61 7.24 -4.31
C LYS A 20 -40.03 6.75 -4.10
N ASP A 21 -40.18 5.59 -3.46
CA ASP A 21 -41.46 4.90 -3.34
C ASP A 21 -41.85 4.73 -1.85
N ARG A 22 -43.17 4.67 -1.61
CA ARG A 22 -43.71 4.36 -0.28
C ARG A 22 -44.08 2.88 -0.20
N PHE A 23 -43.51 2.20 0.75
CA PHE A 23 -43.81 0.80 1.04
C PHE A 23 -44.60 0.67 2.34
N ASP A 24 -45.54 -0.28 2.36
CA ASP A 24 -46.33 -0.61 3.56
C ASP A 24 -45.56 -1.60 4.45
N CYS A 25 -44.63 -2.35 3.85
CA CYS A 25 -43.84 -3.37 4.49
C CYS A 25 -42.52 -3.59 3.75
N ILE A 26 -41.45 -3.86 4.48
CA ILE A 26 -40.14 -4.25 3.94
C ILE A 26 -39.84 -5.68 4.34
N THR A 27 -39.38 -6.53 3.42
CA THR A 27 -39.00 -7.90 3.71
C THR A 27 -37.57 -8.18 3.28
N ILE A 28 -36.85 -8.95 4.08
CA ILE A 28 -35.44 -9.28 3.88
C ILE A 28 -35.24 -10.80 3.89
N ASP A 29 -34.38 -11.30 2.99
CA ASP A 29 -34.05 -12.72 2.85
C ASP A 29 -33.04 -13.15 3.93
N LEU A 30 -33.39 -12.93 5.19
CA LEU A 30 -32.68 -13.46 6.33
C LEU A 30 -33.56 -14.46 7.07
N PRO A 31 -32.97 -15.45 7.74
CA PRO A 31 -33.72 -16.43 8.53
C PRO A 31 -34.59 -15.77 9.60
N GLN A 32 -35.83 -16.22 9.68
CA GLN A 32 -36.84 -15.66 10.60
C GLN A 32 -36.39 -15.57 12.07
N PRO A 33 -35.63 -16.51 12.65
CA PRO A 33 -35.19 -16.41 14.04
C PRO A 33 -34.37 -15.14 14.38
N PHE A 34 -33.75 -14.49 13.41
CA PHE A 34 -32.97 -13.26 13.62
C PHE A 34 -33.83 -11.98 13.74
N GLU A 35 -35.08 -12.00 13.26
CA GLU A 35 -35.96 -10.83 13.20
C GLU A 35 -36.07 -10.03 14.51
N PRO A 36 -36.34 -10.65 15.69
CA PRO A 36 -36.50 -9.91 16.94
C PRO A 36 -35.26 -9.17 17.40
N TYR A 37 -34.09 -9.68 17.00
CA TYR A 37 -32.79 -9.13 17.42
C TYR A 37 -32.26 -8.03 16.47
N LEU A 38 -32.69 -8.05 15.21
CA LEU A 38 -32.27 -7.07 14.20
C LEU A 38 -32.67 -5.65 14.60
N ALA A 39 -33.88 -5.45 15.11
CA ALA A 39 -34.34 -4.12 15.51
C ALA A 39 -33.43 -3.48 16.57
N GLN A 40 -33.02 -4.26 17.57
CA GLN A 40 -32.14 -3.80 18.64
C GLN A 40 -30.71 -3.59 18.15
N ALA A 41 -30.21 -4.52 17.31
CA ALA A 41 -28.84 -4.44 16.79
C ALA A 41 -28.63 -3.27 15.83
N ILE A 42 -29.65 -2.86 15.10
CA ILE A 42 -29.64 -1.67 14.23
C ILE A 42 -29.55 -0.37 15.04
N ASP A 43 -30.18 -0.32 16.20
CA ASP A 43 -30.16 0.87 17.08
C ASP A 43 -28.76 1.13 17.67
N ASP A 44 -27.87 0.13 17.67
CA ASP A 44 -26.48 0.30 18.14
C ASP A 44 -25.56 0.95 17.10
N LEU A 45 -25.95 0.97 15.81
CA LEU A 45 -25.13 1.59 14.79
C LEU A 45 -24.83 3.06 15.13
N PRO A 46 -23.60 3.53 14.96
CA PRO A 46 -22.52 2.96 14.14
C PRO A 46 -21.63 1.88 14.80
N TYR A 47 -21.89 1.46 16.03
CA TYR A 47 -21.10 0.39 16.67
C TYR A 47 -21.47 -0.98 16.08
N ILE A 48 -20.47 -1.69 15.54
CA ILE A 48 -20.72 -2.96 14.85
C ILE A 48 -20.91 -4.10 15.83
N SER A 49 -22.08 -4.72 15.77
CA SER A 49 -22.43 -5.93 16.50
C SER A 49 -22.74 -7.09 15.54
N ALA A 50 -22.93 -8.28 16.07
CA ALA A 50 -23.45 -9.42 15.34
C ALA A 50 -24.57 -10.10 16.13
N ILE A 51 -25.55 -10.64 15.44
CA ILE A 51 -26.54 -11.53 15.99
C ILE A 51 -26.02 -12.95 15.79
N VAL A 52 -25.79 -13.65 16.87
CA VAL A 52 -25.22 -15.00 16.91
C VAL A 52 -26.28 -16.00 17.27
N ALA A 53 -26.42 -17.07 16.50
CA ALA A 53 -27.37 -18.17 16.73
C ALA A 53 -26.63 -19.50 16.81
N GLN A 54 -26.91 -20.26 17.85
CA GLN A 54 -26.31 -21.56 18.14
C GLN A 54 -27.36 -22.60 18.48
N ALA A 55 -27.23 -23.81 17.90
CA ALA A 55 -28.01 -24.98 18.25
C ALA A 55 -27.06 -26.15 18.45
N GLY A 56 -26.73 -26.49 19.71
CA GLY A 56 -25.67 -27.46 20.00
C GLY A 56 -24.26 -26.84 19.99
N SER A 57 -23.24 -27.62 19.62
CA SER A 57 -21.85 -27.18 19.68
C SER A 57 -21.34 -26.48 18.41
N ASP A 58 -21.74 -26.92 17.22
CA ASP A 58 -21.27 -26.44 15.92
C ASP A 58 -22.28 -26.72 14.81
N PRO A 59 -22.38 -25.90 13.76
CA PRO A 59 -21.73 -24.59 13.60
C PRO A 59 -22.47 -23.46 14.34
N VAL A 60 -21.77 -22.38 14.60
CA VAL A 60 -22.35 -21.11 15.05
C VAL A 60 -22.70 -20.26 13.84
N TYR A 61 -23.95 -19.84 13.74
CA TYR A 61 -24.43 -18.97 12.68
C TYR A 61 -24.45 -17.52 13.15
N TYR A 62 -24.07 -16.57 12.29
CA TYR A 62 -24.15 -15.17 12.69
C TYR A 62 -24.49 -14.24 11.52
N VAL A 63 -25.09 -13.11 11.87
CA VAL A 63 -25.41 -11.99 10.98
C VAL A 63 -24.67 -10.77 11.52
N PRO A 64 -23.59 -10.30 10.89
CA PRO A 64 -22.95 -9.03 11.27
C PRO A 64 -23.90 -7.88 10.92
N ILE A 65 -23.96 -6.87 11.76
CA ILE A 65 -24.72 -5.65 11.48
C ILE A 65 -23.82 -4.73 10.65
N ASP A 66 -23.69 -5.09 9.37
CA ASP A 66 -22.84 -4.39 8.40
C ASP A 66 -23.61 -3.22 7.77
N PRO A 67 -23.20 -1.96 8.01
CA PRO A 67 -23.86 -0.79 7.41
C PRO A 67 -23.90 -0.81 5.89
N CYS A 68 -22.94 -1.47 5.25
CA CYS A 68 -22.84 -1.58 3.79
C CYS A 68 -23.74 -2.69 3.20
N ASP A 69 -24.44 -3.44 4.04
CA ASP A 69 -25.32 -4.50 3.57
C ASP A 69 -26.73 -4.00 3.26
N ALA A 70 -27.31 -4.47 2.14
CA ALA A 70 -28.65 -4.10 1.70
C ALA A 70 -29.75 -4.48 2.69
N ALA A 71 -29.66 -5.65 3.34
CA ALA A 71 -30.65 -6.10 4.32
C ALA A 71 -30.61 -5.25 5.60
N ILE A 72 -29.40 -4.86 6.03
CA ILE A 72 -29.20 -3.97 7.18
C ILE A 72 -29.71 -2.57 6.85
N GLU A 73 -29.36 -2.01 5.68
CA GLU A 73 -29.88 -0.70 5.26
C GLU A 73 -31.41 -0.72 5.12
N ALA A 74 -32.00 -1.77 4.54
CA ALA A 74 -33.45 -1.93 4.44
C ALA A 74 -34.12 -1.91 5.82
N THR A 75 -33.55 -2.60 6.80
CA THR A 75 -34.06 -2.60 8.17
C THR A 75 -33.92 -1.23 8.83
N ARG A 76 -32.83 -0.49 8.58
CA ARG A 76 -32.66 0.92 9.01
C ARG A 76 -33.74 1.81 8.41
N GLN A 77 -33.99 1.69 7.09
CA GLN A 77 -35.04 2.47 6.42
C GLN A 77 -36.43 2.13 6.97
N ALA A 78 -36.72 0.86 7.22
CA ALA A 78 -37.97 0.43 7.85
C ALA A 78 -38.16 1.11 9.22
N ARG A 79 -37.13 1.10 10.06
CA ARG A 79 -37.14 1.76 11.38
C ARG A 79 -37.33 3.27 11.29
N GLN A 80 -36.58 3.94 10.40
CA GLN A 80 -36.64 5.40 10.23
C GLN A 80 -37.99 5.87 9.70
N ASN A 81 -38.61 5.10 8.80
CA ASN A 81 -39.90 5.42 8.20
C ASN A 81 -41.10 4.85 8.97
N HIS A 82 -40.86 4.17 10.12
CA HIS A 82 -41.89 3.52 10.91
C HIS A 82 -42.70 2.48 10.10
N VAL A 83 -42.04 1.78 9.17
CA VAL A 83 -42.62 0.70 8.37
C VAL A 83 -42.24 -0.64 8.97
N PRO A 84 -43.20 -1.61 9.10
CA PRO A 84 -42.87 -2.94 9.60
C PRO A 84 -41.91 -3.66 8.64
N PHE A 85 -40.99 -4.44 9.22
CA PHE A 85 -40.12 -5.30 8.43
C PHE A 85 -40.24 -6.76 8.90
N PHE A 86 -39.99 -7.70 7.99
CA PHE A 86 -40.10 -9.15 8.26
C PHE A 86 -38.94 -9.90 7.63
N CYS A 87 -38.39 -10.85 8.35
CA CYS A 87 -37.47 -11.85 7.82
C CYS A 87 -38.27 -12.94 7.09
N ILE A 88 -37.98 -13.15 5.83
CA ILE A 88 -38.69 -14.13 4.98
C ILE A 88 -37.85 -15.35 4.60
N GLY A 89 -36.60 -15.44 5.09
CA GLY A 89 -35.76 -16.62 4.92
C GLY A 89 -36.21 -17.81 5.77
N HIS A 90 -35.79 -19.01 5.37
CA HIS A 90 -36.16 -20.26 6.02
C HIS A 90 -35.69 -20.28 7.47
N PRO A 91 -36.53 -20.71 8.43
CA PRO A 91 -36.18 -20.68 9.85
C PRO A 91 -35.09 -21.69 10.25
N ALA A 92 -34.92 -22.80 9.52
CA ALA A 92 -33.79 -23.70 9.73
C ALA A 92 -32.53 -23.06 9.11
N LEU A 93 -31.53 -22.79 9.97
CA LEU A 93 -30.30 -22.15 9.55
C LEU A 93 -29.43 -23.14 8.74
N CYS A 94 -29.08 -22.76 7.53
CA CYS A 94 -28.18 -23.50 6.66
C CYS A 94 -27.14 -22.57 6.12
N ALA A 95 -25.93 -23.07 5.88
CA ALA A 95 -24.89 -22.27 5.26
C ALA A 95 -25.36 -21.75 3.88
N PRO A 96 -25.17 -20.47 3.57
CA PRO A 96 -25.44 -19.94 2.23
C PRO A 96 -24.64 -20.71 1.18
N LEU A 97 -25.27 -21.00 0.04
CA LEU A 97 -24.59 -21.65 -1.06
C LEU A 97 -23.75 -20.63 -1.83
N ALA A 98 -22.53 -20.99 -2.14
CA ALA A 98 -21.64 -20.16 -2.94
C ALA A 98 -22.28 -19.79 -4.28
N LEU A 99 -22.14 -18.53 -4.67
CA LEU A 99 -22.53 -18.05 -5.98
C LEU A 99 -21.44 -18.37 -7.02
N PRO A 100 -21.81 -18.52 -8.30
CA PRO A 100 -20.83 -18.53 -9.37
C PRO A 100 -20.11 -17.17 -9.41
N PRO A 101 -18.98 -17.05 -10.11
CA PRO A 101 -18.34 -15.75 -10.35
C PRO A 101 -19.36 -14.78 -10.99
N LEU A 102 -19.57 -13.64 -10.33
CA LEU A 102 -20.46 -12.58 -10.79
C LEU A 102 -19.66 -11.38 -11.30
N PRO A 103 -20.22 -10.55 -12.18
CA PRO A 103 -19.62 -9.27 -12.53
C PRO A 103 -19.37 -8.41 -11.28
N ASP A 104 -18.33 -7.60 -11.34
CA ASP A 104 -18.01 -6.64 -10.27
C ASP A 104 -19.16 -5.64 -10.10
N GLU A 105 -19.62 -5.43 -8.87
CA GLU A 105 -20.77 -4.59 -8.54
C GLU A 105 -20.57 -3.11 -8.87
N ASN A 106 -19.34 -2.64 -9.04
CA ASN A 106 -19.06 -1.29 -9.47
C ASN A 106 -19.50 -1.04 -10.94
N ALA A 107 -19.81 -2.11 -11.68
CA ALA A 107 -20.41 -2.00 -13.02
C ALA A 107 -21.82 -1.37 -12.99
N ILE A 108 -22.54 -1.46 -11.85
CA ILE A 108 -23.87 -0.84 -11.65
C ILE A 108 -23.84 0.65 -12.01
N LYS A 109 -22.74 1.35 -11.72
CA LYS A 109 -22.58 2.78 -12.04
C LYS A 109 -22.60 3.08 -13.54
N ARG A 110 -22.24 2.11 -14.36
CA ARG A 110 -22.13 2.27 -15.82
C ARG A 110 -23.34 1.73 -16.57
N ILE A 111 -23.84 0.57 -16.15
CA ILE A 111 -24.92 -0.12 -16.87
C ILE A 111 -26.28 0.01 -16.19
N GLY A 112 -26.32 0.53 -14.97
CA GLY A 112 -27.54 0.59 -14.17
C GLY A 112 -27.80 -0.68 -13.37
N PHE A 113 -28.71 -0.58 -12.38
CA PHE A 113 -29.00 -1.70 -11.48
C PHE A 113 -29.77 -2.82 -12.18
N ASP A 114 -30.77 -2.50 -13.00
CA ASP A 114 -31.65 -3.50 -13.63
C ASP A 114 -30.89 -4.38 -14.63
N GLU A 115 -30.03 -3.79 -15.44
CA GLU A 115 -29.16 -4.50 -16.36
C GLU A 115 -28.15 -5.37 -15.61
N TYR A 116 -27.53 -4.82 -14.57
CA TYR A 116 -26.60 -5.58 -13.74
C TYR A 116 -27.29 -6.77 -13.07
N ALA A 117 -28.44 -6.57 -12.43
CA ALA A 117 -29.21 -7.62 -11.78
C ALA A 117 -29.62 -8.72 -12.78
N THR A 118 -30.03 -8.32 -14.00
CA THR A 118 -30.38 -9.28 -15.06
C THR A 118 -29.20 -10.15 -15.45
N LEU A 119 -28.01 -9.56 -15.62
CA LEU A 119 -26.76 -10.31 -15.92
C LEU A 119 -26.41 -11.27 -14.79
N CYS A 120 -26.49 -10.83 -13.54
CA CYS A 120 -26.23 -11.67 -12.38
C CYS A 120 -27.22 -12.83 -12.25
N LEU A 121 -28.52 -12.58 -12.43
CA LEU A 121 -29.55 -13.63 -12.39
C LEU A 121 -29.34 -14.66 -13.50
N HIS A 122 -28.89 -14.21 -14.69
CA HIS A 122 -28.55 -15.12 -15.78
C HIS A 122 -27.31 -15.98 -15.43
N ALA A 123 -26.28 -15.39 -14.83
CA ALA A 123 -25.07 -16.10 -14.42
C ALA A 123 -25.35 -17.11 -13.29
N VAL A 124 -26.19 -16.75 -12.33
CA VAL A 124 -26.61 -17.64 -11.23
C VAL A 124 -27.43 -18.83 -11.77
N GLY A 125 -28.22 -18.59 -12.81
CA GLY A 125 -29.08 -19.61 -13.44
C GLY A 125 -30.24 -20.08 -12.54
N ASN A 126 -30.98 -21.06 -13.02
CA ASN A 126 -32.05 -21.68 -12.29
C ASN A 126 -31.54 -22.83 -11.41
N ALA A 127 -31.85 -22.79 -10.14
CA ALA A 127 -31.56 -23.91 -9.24
C ALA A 127 -32.44 -25.14 -9.58
N ALA A 128 -31.88 -26.33 -9.42
CA ALA A 128 -32.59 -27.58 -9.65
C ALA A 128 -33.79 -27.75 -8.68
N PRO A 129 -34.91 -28.28 -9.14
CA PRO A 129 -36.04 -28.62 -8.25
C PRO A 129 -35.59 -29.51 -7.08
N GLY A 130 -36.06 -29.20 -5.88
CA GLY A 130 -35.70 -29.91 -4.65
C GLY A 130 -34.32 -29.58 -4.07
N SER A 131 -33.55 -28.70 -4.71
CA SER A 131 -32.30 -28.18 -4.16
C SER A 131 -32.55 -27.24 -2.96
N GLN A 132 -31.49 -26.97 -2.18
CA GLN A 132 -31.55 -26.00 -1.07
C GLN A 132 -32.06 -24.62 -1.51
N ARG A 133 -31.60 -24.10 -2.68
CA ARG A 133 -32.09 -22.84 -3.24
C ARG A 133 -33.56 -22.90 -3.67
N ASP A 134 -34.00 -24.05 -4.16
CA ASP A 134 -35.39 -24.26 -4.54
C ASP A 134 -36.30 -24.25 -3.29
N THR A 135 -35.93 -24.96 -2.22
CA THR A 135 -36.63 -24.96 -0.95
C THR A 135 -36.66 -23.56 -0.31
N ALA A 136 -35.54 -22.84 -0.34
CA ALA A 136 -35.49 -21.47 0.14
C ALA A 136 -36.42 -20.55 -0.65
N GLY A 137 -36.37 -20.61 -2.00
CA GLY A 137 -37.25 -19.83 -2.88
C GLY A 137 -38.73 -20.14 -2.66
N GLN A 138 -39.08 -21.42 -2.40
CA GLN A 138 -40.43 -21.86 -2.09
C GLN A 138 -40.94 -21.26 -0.77
N TYR A 139 -40.09 -21.27 0.27
CA TYR A 139 -40.40 -20.68 1.58
C TYR A 139 -40.60 -19.16 1.47
N ILE A 140 -39.68 -18.46 0.78
CA ILE A 140 -39.76 -17.01 0.52
C ILE A 140 -41.09 -16.66 -0.16
N ALA A 141 -41.44 -17.38 -1.25
CA ALA A 141 -42.71 -17.18 -1.95
C ALA A 141 -43.94 -17.38 -1.04
N HIS A 142 -43.92 -18.43 -0.24
CA HIS A 142 -44.98 -18.69 0.74
C HIS A 142 -45.14 -17.54 1.75
N ARG A 143 -44.05 -17.05 2.31
CA ARG A 143 -44.07 -15.91 3.24
C ARG A 143 -44.59 -14.62 2.58
N LEU A 144 -44.16 -14.33 1.34
CA LEU A 144 -44.64 -13.17 0.60
C LEU A 144 -46.12 -13.25 0.30
N HIS A 145 -46.68 -14.44 -0.01
CA HIS A 145 -48.13 -14.62 -0.19
C HIS A 145 -48.90 -14.38 1.11
N GLN A 146 -48.38 -14.82 2.27
CA GLN A 146 -48.97 -14.50 3.56
C GLN A 146 -49.02 -13.00 3.84
N LEU A 147 -47.92 -12.28 3.60
CA LEU A 147 -47.82 -10.84 3.82
C LEU A 147 -48.67 -10.02 2.86
N ARG A 148 -48.83 -10.47 1.61
CA ARG A 148 -49.68 -9.81 0.61
C ARG A 148 -51.18 -9.70 1.04
N SER A 149 -51.63 -10.55 1.97
CA SER A 149 -52.98 -10.43 2.52
C SER A 149 -53.19 -9.18 3.38
N SER A 150 -52.10 -8.66 3.97
CA SER A 150 -52.13 -7.54 4.92
C SER A 150 -51.50 -6.27 4.37
N TYR A 151 -50.56 -6.37 3.41
CA TYR A 151 -49.79 -5.27 2.87
C TYR A 151 -49.91 -5.22 1.37
N LYS A 152 -50.11 -4.00 0.77
CA LYS A 152 -50.28 -3.81 -0.66
C LYS A 152 -48.97 -3.59 -1.37
N ASN A 153 -48.11 -2.73 -0.80
CA ASN A 153 -46.84 -2.33 -1.39
C ASN A 153 -45.70 -2.89 -0.57
N ILE A 154 -45.15 -4.02 -0.97
CA ILE A 154 -44.08 -4.73 -0.26
C ILE A 154 -42.77 -4.54 -1.01
N LEU A 155 -41.74 -3.99 -0.35
CA LEU A 155 -40.37 -4.05 -0.83
C LEU A 155 -39.75 -5.38 -0.39
N ALA A 156 -39.54 -6.30 -1.34
CA ALA A 156 -38.93 -7.59 -1.03
C ALA A 156 -37.47 -7.63 -1.49
N LEU A 157 -36.54 -7.71 -0.53
CA LEU A 157 -35.13 -7.96 -0.78
C LEU A 157 -34.90 -9.46 -0.72
N VAL A 158 -34.43 -10.02 -1.82
CA VAL A 158 -34.16 -11.45 -1.93
C VAL A 158 -32.73 -11.65 -2.42
N HIS A 159 -32.01 -12.51 -1.74
CA HIS A 159 -30.64 -12.85 -2.13
C HIS A 159 -30.58 -13.33 -3.59
N MET A 160 -29.59 -12.89 -4.35
CA MET A 160 -29.44 -13.16 -5.78
C MET A 160 -29.57 -14.66 -6.12
N GLY A 161 -29.01 -15.52 -5.26
CA GLY A 161 -29.06 -16.98 -5.40
C GLY A 161 -30.45 -17.58 -5.27
N ASN A 162 -31.37 -16.94 -4.55
CA ASN A 162 -32.74 -17.44 -4.27
C ASN A 162 -33.80 -16.77 -5.17
N CYS A 163 -33.46 -15.63 -5.78
CA CYS A 163 -34.40 -14.74 -6.44
C CYS A 163 -35.17 -15.42 -7.58
N ALA A 164 -34.49 -16.12 -8.49
CA ALA A 164 -35.14 -16.79 -9.63
C ALA A 164 -36.18 -17.84 -9.19
N ARG A 165 -35.85 -18.61 -8.14
CA ARG A 165 -36.77 -19.63 -7.59
C ARG A 165 -37.91 -19.00 -6.79
N ALA A 166 -37.63 -17.94 -6.02
CA ALA A 166 -38.66 -17.19 -5.31
C ALA A 166 -39.71 -16.62 -6.27
N ILE A 167 -39.28 -15.98 -7.37
CA ILE A 167 -40.17 -15.46 -8.41
C ILE A 167 -40.98 -16.60 -9.07
N HIS A 168 -40.30 -17.71 -9.40
CA HIS A 168 -40.96 -18.87 -10.02
C HIS A 168 -42.12 -19.41 -9.13
N HIS A 169 -41.83 -19.68 -7.87
CA HIS A 169 -42.84 -20.20 -6.95
C HIS A 169 -43.93 -19.17 -6.60
N PHE A 170 -43.56 -17.89 -6.49
CA PHE A 170 -44.54 -16.82 -6.24
C PHE A 170 -45.55 -16.73 -7.36
N ASN A 171 -45.14 -16.84 -8.62
CA ASN A 171 -46.00 -16.76 -9.79
C ASN A 171 -46.90 -18.03 -9.99
N GLN A 172 -46.50 -19.16 -9.40
CA GLN A 172 -47.29 -20.41 -9.52
C GLN A 172 -48.50 -20.49 -8.60
N GLU A 173 -48.66 -19.58 -7.65
CA GLU A 173 -49.77 -19.52 -6.65
C GLU A 173 -50.05 -20.82 -5.89
N LYS A 174 -49.15 -21.82 -5.98
CA LYS A 174 -49.30 -23.11 -5.32
C LYS A 174 -48.80 -23.03 -3.86
N THR A 175 -49.62 -22.44 -2.98
CA THR A 175 -49.25 -22.25 -1.57
C THR A 175 -49.92 -23.28 -0.61
N HIS A 176 -50.64 -24.26 -1.13
CA HIS A 176 -51.40 -25.18 -0.30
C HIS A 176 -50.53 -26.38 0.10
N ASN A 177 -50.44 -26.61 1.42
CA ASN A 177 -49.85 -27.79 2.09
C ASN A 177 -48.32 -27.97 1.93
N LEU A 178 -47.57 -26.88 2.02
CA LEU A 178 -46.11 -27.00 2.09
C LEU A 178 -45.71 -27.43 3.54
N SER A 179 -45.03 -28.56 3.66
CA SER A 179 -44.41 -28.99 4.90
C SER A 179 -42.94 -28.61 4.86
N PHE A 180 -42.56 -27.65 5.68
CA PHE A 180 -41.14 -27.28 5.84
C PHE A 180 -40.52 -28.00 7.03
N PRO A 181 -39.21 -28.29 7.01
CA PRO A 181 -38.52 -28.85 8.15
C PRO A 181 -38.71 -27.98 9.40
N ILE A 182 -38.95 -28.64 10.55
CA ILE A 182 -39.01 -27.92 11.82
C ILE A 182 -37.65 -27.40 12.18
N ALA A 183 -37.55 -26.09 12.43
CA ALA A 183 -36.30 -25.49 12.86
C ALA A 183 -35.86 -25.98 14.25
N PRO A 184 -34.58 -26.23 14.46
CA PRO A 184 -34.07 -26.46 15.80
C PRO A 184 -34.32 -25.25 16.70
N GLN A 185 -34.31 -25.46 18.00
CA GLN A 185 -34.33 -24.35 18.95
C GLN A 185 -32.92 -23.72 18.99
N TYR A 186 -32.82 -22.46 18.59
CA TYR A 186 -31.56 -21.71 18.64
C TYR A 186 -31.48 -20.87 19.91
N THR A 187 -30.31 -20.84 20.52
CA THR A 187 -29.94 -19.80 21.48
C THR A 187 -29.41 -18.63 20.67
N ILE A 188 -30.08 -17.47 20.73
CA ILE A 188 -29.72 -16.29 19.95
C ILE A 188 -29.34 -15.19 20.91
N ARG A 189 -28.22 -14.52 20.60
CA ARG A 189 -27.70 -13.39 21.37
C ARG A 189 -27.06 -12.35 20.44
N ARG A 190 -26.96 -11.11 20.91
CA ARG A 190 -26.29 -10.02 20.25
C ARG A 190 -24.97 -9.77 20.96
N GLU A 191 -23.89 -9.69 20.18
CA GLU A 191 -22.54 -9.48 20.69
C GLU A 191 -21.82 -8.41 19.86
N PHE A 192 -21.05 -7.54 20.51
CA PHE A 192 -20.21 -6.58 19.80
C PHE A 192 -18.96 -7.25 19.26
N ILE A 193 -18.61 -6.94 18.00
CA ILE A 193 -17.45 -7.54 17.34
C ILE A 193 -16.19 -6.80 17.77
N ASN A 194 -15.11 -7.56 18.01
CA ASN A 194 -13.79 -7.00 18.28
C ASN A 194 -13.37 -6.10 17.11
N PRO A 195 -13.01 -4.82 17.36
CA PRO A 195 -12.62 -3.88 16.32
C PRO A 195 -11.50 -4.38 15.38
N ASP A 196 -10.53 -5.11 15.91
CA ASP A 196 -9.44 -5.69 15.13
C ASP A 196 -9.89 -6.81 14.16
N HIS A 197 -11.10 -7.35 14.37
CA HIS A 197 -11.67 -8.45 13.60
C HIS A 197 -12.75 -8.00 12.59
N LEU A 198 -13.10 -6.72 12.53
CA LEU A 198 -14.15 -6.21 11.65
C LEU A 198 -13.91 -6.55 10.17
N TYR A 199 -12.66 -6.59 9.72
CA TYR A 199 -12.32 -6.99 8.36
C TYR A 199 -12.86 -8.39 7.97
N PHE A 200 -12.98 -9.29 8.95
CA PHE A 200 -13.50 -10.65 8.73
C PHE A 200 -15.03 -10.73 8.79
N ALA A 201 -15.68 -9.73 9.30
CA ALA A 201 -17.13 -9.69 9.45
C ALA A 201 -17.84 -8.87 8.37
N LEU A 202 -17.23 -7.74 7.97
CA LEU A 202 -17.81 -6.80 7.02
C LEU A 202 -17.57 -7.22 5.56
N GLY A 203 -18.46 -6.80 4.69
CA GLY A 203 -18.38 -7.05 3.25
C GLY A 203 -17.44 -6.09 2.51
N GLU A 204 -17.27 -4.87 3.03
CA GLU A 204 -16.33 -3.86 2.54
C GLU A 204 -15.17 -3.68 3.54
N LEU A 205 -14.12 -2.96 3.10
CA LEU A 205 -13.04 -2.59 4.01
C LEU A 205 -13.57 -1.75 5.18
N PRO A 206 -13.15 -1.97 6.44
CA PRO A 206 -13.60 -1.18 7.58
C PRO A 206 -13.46 0.33 7.38
N PHE A 207 -12.40 0.79 6.72
CA PHE A 207 -12.22 2.18 6.32
C PHE A 207 -13.37 2.67 5.41
N VAL A 208 -13.74 1.88 4.42
CA VAL A 208 -14.82 2.18 3.46
C VAL A 208 -16.17 2.22 4.18
N THR A 209 -16.43 1.23 5.04
CA THR A 209 -17.64 1.18 5.88
C THR A 209 -17.74 2.40 6.79
N GLY A 210 -16.63 2.84 7.40
CA GLY A 210 -16.60 4.03 8.23
C GLY A 210 -16.91 5.33 7.47
N LYS A 211 -16.44 5.45 6.22
CA LYS A 211 -16.79 6.57 5.34
C LYS A 211 -18.26 6.54 4.95
N PHE A 212 -18.79 5.36 4.59
CA PHE A 212 -20.21 5.17 4.30
C PHE A 212 -21.09 5.62 5.47
N GLU A 213 -20.79 5.20 6.70
CA GLU A 213 -21.52 5.62 7.90
C GLU A 213 -21.47 7.13 8.10
N LYS A 214 -20.33 7.75 7.89
CA LYS A 214 -20.17 9.22 8.02
C LYS A 214 -21.02 9.96 7.00
N GLU A 215 -20.96 9.59 5.74
CA GLU A 215 -21.66 10.26 4.65
C GLU A 215 -23.17 10.04 4.68
N ARG A 216 -23.60 8.92 5.28
CA ARG A 216 -25.01 8.60 5.42
C ARG A 216 -25.81 9.68 6.18
N TYR A 217 -25.20 10.43 7.06
CA TYR A 217 -25.83 11.51 7.83
C TYR A 217 -25.92 12.82 7.05
N ASP A 218 -25.25 12.94 5.91
CA ASP A 218 -25.34 14.09 5.03
C ASP A 218 -26.43 13.85 3.96
N PRO A 219 -27.56 14.59 4.01
CA PRO A 219 -28.63 14.43 3.03
C PRO A 219 -28.24 14.92 1.64
N PHE A 220 -27.14 15.63 1.49
CA PHE A 220 -26.61 16.14 0.22
C PHE A 220 -25.41 15.37 -0.28
N ALA A 221 -25.00 14.31 0.41
CA ALA A 221 -23.88 13.49 -0.02
C ALA A 221 -24.15 12.88 -1.41
N GLU A 222 -23.13 12.95 -2.25
CA GLU A 222 -23.15 12.24 -3.53
C GLU A 222 -23.08 10.73 -3.30
N LYS A 223 -23.44 9.95 -4.34
CA LYS A 223 -23.27 8.49 -4.28
C LYS A 223 -21.83 8.14 -4.04
N ILE A 224 -21.61 7.21 -3.14
CA ILE A 224 -20.27 6.79 -2.75
C ILE A 224 -19.61 6.05 -3.90
N ASP A 225 -18.38 6.46 -4.21
CA ASP A 225 -17.51 5.74 -5.12
C ASP A 225 -16.41 5.02 -4.34
N VAL A 226 -16.51 3.69 -4.25
CA VAL A 226 -15.52 2.86 -3.55
C VAL A 226 -14.10 3.09 -4.11
N VAL A 227 -13.97 3.33 -5.42
CA VAL A 227 -12.67 3.62 -6.03
C VAL A 227 -12.11 4.97 -5.56
N GLU A 228 -12.96 5.99 -5.43
CA GLU A 228 -12.55 7.28 -4.86
C GLU A 228 -12.20 7.14 -3.38
N LEU A 229 -12.96 6.39 -2.60
CA LEU A 229 -12.62 6.10 -1.20
C LEU A 229 -11.27 5.37 -1.05
N ILE A 230 -10.92 4.50 -1.97
CA ILE A 230 -9.60 3.88 -1.98
C ILE A 230 -8.50 4.90 -2.30
N LYS A 231 -8.74 5.88 -3.18
CA LYS A 231 -7.80 6.99 -3.39
C LYS A 231 -7.65 7.84 -2.13
N ASP A 232 -8.74 8.09 -1.41
CA ASP A 232 -8.71 8.78 -0.11
C ASP A 232 -7.95 7.99 0.94
N LEU A 233 -8.12 6.66 0.97
CA LEU A 233 -7.31 5.79 1.83
C LEU A 233 -5.81 5.98 1.59
N PHE A 234 -5.35 6.07 0.33
CA PHE A 234 -3.95 6.35 0.01
C PHE A 234 -3.50 7.74 0.46
N ARG A 235 -4.35 8.76 0.32
CA ARG A 235 -4.06 10.15 0.76
C ARG A 235 -3.95 10.21 2.28
N GLU A 236 -4.98 9.73 2.99
CA GLU A 236 -5.03 9.76 4.46
C GLU A 236 -3.89 8.92 5.06
N THR A 237 -3.62 7.73 4.50
CA THR A 237 -2.50 6.91 4.95
C THR A 237 -1.15 7.61 4.75
N ARG A 238 -0.96 8.32 3.63
CA ARG A 238 0.25 9.11 3.41
C ARG A 238 0.41 10.20 4.45
N ASP A 239 -0.66 10.95 4.71
CA ASP A 239 -0.63 12.10 5.62
C ASP A 239 -0.36 11.63 7.06
N HIS A 240 -1.05 10.61 7.55
CA HIS A 240 -0.77 9.98 8.85
C HIS A 240 0.64 9.36 8.94
N PHE A 241 1.17 8.82 7.83
CA PHE A 241 2.51 8.25 7.80
C PHE A 241 3.59 9.34 7.96
N HIS A 242 3.36 10.53 7.39
CA HIS A 242 4.25 11.68 7.55
C HIS A 242 4.21 12.27 8.95
N GLU A 243 3.05 12.32 9.59
CA GLU A 243 2.89 12.84 10.96
C GLU A 243 3.60 11.99 12.01
N ASN A 244 3.72 10.69 11.77
CA ASN A 244 4.20 9.72 12.77
C ASN A 244 5.65 9.27 12.57
N ARG A 245 6.40 9.84 11.61
CA ARG A 245 7.79 9.44 11.34
C ARG A 245 8.70 10.59 10.99
N ASP A 246 9.89 10.56 11.60
CA ASP A 246 11.04 11.33 11.16
C ASP A 246 11.36 11.04 9.67
N GLN A 247 11.22 12.01 8.84
CA GLN A 247 11.69 12.35 7.48
C GLN A 247 12.34 11.28 6.55
N ALA A 248 12.39 10.00 6.89
CA ALA A 248 13.18 9.01 6.13
C ALA A 248 12.56 8.60 4.77
N LEU A 249 11.26 8.81 4.55
CA LEU A 249 10.56 8.44 3.31
C LEU A 249 9.63 9.56 2.85
N ASP A 250 10.10 10.38 1.91
CA ASP A 250 9.23 11.35 1.22
C ASP A 250 8.29 10.61 0.25
N LEU A 251 7.04 10.39 0.69
CA LEU A 251 5.97 9.89 -0.16
C LEU A 251 5.32 11.07 -0.91
N SER A 252 6.03 11.55 -1.91
CA SER A 252 5.53 12.64 -2.76
C SER A 252 4.19 12.27 -3.43
N PRO A 253 3.33 13.25 -3.77
CA PRO A 253 2.10 13.00 -4.50
C PRO A 253 2.30 12.19 -5.78
N GLY A 254 3.42 12.39 -6.49
CA GLY A 254 3.77 11.62 -7.68
C GLY A 254 4.07 10.14 -7.40
N ARG A 255 4.51 9.78 -6.20
CA ARG A 255 4.64 8.37 -5.78
C ARG A 255 3.28 7.73 -5.52
N VAL A 256 2.38 8.46 -4.85
CA VAL A 256 1.00 8.00 -4.64
C VAL A 256 0.29 7.81 -5.98
N GLN A 257 0.45 8.73 -6.92
CA GLN A 257 -0.11 8.59 -8.27
C GLN A 257 0.40 7.34 -8.99
N ARG A 258 1.69 7.02 -8.88
CA ARG A 258 2.26 5.76 -9.42
C ARG A 258 1.70 4.52 -8.72
N ALA A 259 1.51 4.56 -7.39
CA ALA A 259 0.87 3.47 -6.67
C ALA A 259 -0.55 3.22 -7.17
N LEU A 260 -1.34 4.28 -7.35
CA LEU A 260 -2.72 4.18 -7.87
C LEU A 260 -2.76 3.67 -9.33
N ALA A 261 -1.82 4.10 -10.18
CA ALA A 261 -1.71 3.58 -11.55
C ALA A 261 -1.34 2.08 -11.55
N PHE A 262 -0.42 1.67 -10.69
CA PHE A 262 -0.05 0.26 -10.52
C PHE A 262 -1.21 -0.55 -9.96
N LEU A 263 -1.90 -0.03 -8.94
CA LEU A 263 -3.09 -0.64 -8.35
C LEU A 263 -4.17 -0.89 -9.40
N ARG A 264 -4.46 0.11 -10.24
CA ARG A 264 -5.42 -0.04 -11.36
C ARG A 264 -5.00 -1.17 -12.29
N ASN A 265 -3.72 -1.27 -12.64
CA ASN A 265 -3.23 -2.32 -13.53
C ASN A 265 -3.38 -3.71 -12.91
N LEU A 266 -3.10 -3.88 -11.60
CA LEU A 266 -3.35 -5.14 -10.88
C LEU A 266 -4.84 -5.51 -10.91
N THR A 267 -5.71 -4.56 -10.58
CA THR A 267 -7.17 -4.76 -10.54
C THR A 267 -7.71 -5.21 -11.90
N VAL A 268 -7.28 -4.54 -12.98
CA VAL A 268 -7.70 -4.90 -14.36
C VAL A 268 -7.12 -6.24 -14.79
N SER A 269 -5.89 -6.58 -14.37
CA SER A 269 -5.28 -7.89 -14.66
C SER A 269 -6.04 -9.06 -14.03
N ASP A 270 -6.76 -8.79 -12.94
CA ASP A 270 -7.59 -9.77 -12.24
C ASP A 270 -9.09 -9.69 -12.65
N ASP A 271 -9.39 -9.04 -13.78
CA ASP A 271 -10.75 -8.81 -14.30
C ASP A 271 -11.72 -8.20 -13.28
N ARG A 272 -11.22 -7.26 -12.42
CA ARG A 272 -11.99 -6.55 -11.41
C ARG A 272 -12.02 -5.05 -11.69
N LEU A 273 -13.04 -4.37 -11.14
CA LEU A 273 -13.16 -2.92 -11.17
C LEU A 273 -12.75 -2.28 -9.83
N VAL A 274 -12.88 -3.03 -8.74
CA VAL A 274 -12.47 -2.62 -7.39
C VAL A 274 -11.28 -3.45 -6.92
N PRO A 275 -10.18 -2.82 -6.46
CA PRO A 275 -9.01 -3.53 -5.97
C PRO A 275 -9.26 -4.24 -4.63
N SER A 276 -8.62 -5.38 -4.44
CA SER A 276 -8.62 -6.09 -3.17
C SER A 276 -7.68 -5.43 -2.15
N LEU A 277 -7.83 -5.78 -0.87
CA LEU A 277 -6.88 -5.36 0.17
C LEU A 277 -5.45 -5.80 -0.16
N PHE A 278 -5.28 -6.99 -0.75
CA PHE A 278 -3.97 -7.48 -1.16
C PHE A 278 -3.32 -6.54 -2.19
N ASP A 279 -4.04 -6.16 -3.24
CA ASP A 279 -3.54 -5.26 -4.29
C ASP A 279 -3.17 -3.88 -3.73
N ILE A 280 -4.02 -3.35 -2.82
CA ILE A 280 -3.78 -2.07 -2.12
C ILE A 280 -2.45 -2.13 -1.36
N VAL A 281 -2.23 -3.20 -0.60
CA VAL A 281 -1.01 -3.36 0.21
C VAL A 281 0.22 -3.63 -0.66
N VAL A 282 0.08 -4.39 -1.76
CA VAL A 282 1.15 -4.59 -2.76
C VAL A 282 1.55 -3.27 -3.40
N ALA A 283 0.59 -2.46 -3.83
CA ALA A 283 0.86 -1.15 -4.42
C ALA A 283 1.53 -0.19 -3.42
N ALA A 284 1.06 -0.18 -2.17
CA ALA A 284 1.68 0.60 -1.10
C ALA A 284 3.13 0.15 -0.83
N LYS A 285 3.38 -1.17 -0.78
CA LYS A 285 4.73 -1.72 -0.63
C LYS A 285 5.67 -1.27 -1.76
N GLY A 286 5.19 -1.27 -2.99
CA GLY A 286 5.97 -0.87 -4.17
C GLY A 286 6.50 0.58 -4.11
N VAL A 287 5.79 1.49 -3.47
CA VAL A 287 6.17 2.93 -3.42
C VAL A 287 6.75 3.37 -2.09
N GLY A 288 6.39 2.72 -0.99
CA GLY A 288 6.78 3.13 0.37
C GLY A 288 7.46 2.04 1.20
N GLY A 289 7.71 0.86 0.62
CA GLY A 289 8.34 -0.26 1.31
C GLY A 289 7.45 -0.92 2.36
N ASN A 290 8.05 -1.79 3.17
CA ASN A 290 7.33 -2.60 4.16
C ASN A 290 6.58 -1.77 5.21
N SER A 291 7.19 -0.70 5.69
CA SER A 291 6.60 0.19 6.70
C SER A 291 5.34 0.86 6.24
N TYR A 292 5.35 1.42 5.03
CA TYR A 292 4.16 2.06 4.46
C TYR A 292 3.07 1.04 4.15
N ALA A 293 3.45 -0.15 3.64
CA ALA A 293 2.51 -1.25 3.41
C ALA A 293 1.81 -1.71 4.70
N LEU A 294 2.56 -1.83 5.81
CA LEU A 294 1.98 -2.17 7.11
C LEU A 294 1.05 -1.05 7.63
N HIS A 295 1.45 0.20 7.44
CA HIS A 295 0.63 1.35 7.83
C HIS A 295 -0.66 1.41 6.98
N MET A 296 -0.58 1.17 5.67
CA MET A 296 -1.72 1.03 4.77
C MET A 296 -2.68 -0.06 5.23
N LEU A 297 -2.15 -1.25 5.59
CA LEU A 297 -2.96 -2.35 6.12
C LEU A 297 -3.72 -1.96 7.39
N LYS A 298 -3.07 -1.20 8.30
CA LYS A 298 -3.71 -0.71 9.53
C LYS A 298 -4.80 0.31 9.20
N CYS A 299 -4.53 1.28 8.34
CA CYS A 299 -5.52 2.29 7.94
C CYS A 299 -6.72 1.67 7.21
N ALA A 300 -6.49 0.72 6.31
CA ALA A 300 -7.56 0.01 5.59
C ALA A 300 -8.49 -0.79 6.53
N ARG A 301 -7.95 -1.31 7.63
CA ARG A 301 -8.70 -2.07 8.66
C ARG A 301 -9.26 -1.19 9.77
N TYR A 302 -8.95 0.09 9.78
CA TYR A 302 -9.43 1.01 10.81
C TYR A 302 -10.89 1.39 10.57
N TYR A 303 -11.69 1.26 11.62
CA TYR A 303 -13.08 1.71 11.68
C TYR A 303 -13.21 2.79 12.78
N PRO A 304 -13.72 3.99 12.50
CA PRO A 304 -13.63 5.12 13.42
C PRO A 304 -14.58 5.05 14.61
N TYR A 305 -15.66 4.29 14.50
CA TYR A 305 -16.69 4.22 15.54
C TYR A 305 -16.44 3.02 16.44
N LEU A 306 -15.72 3.27 17.54
CA LEU A 306 -15.42 2.25 18.54
C LEU A 306 -16.20 2.54 19.81
N PRO A 307 -16.78 1.54 20.48
CA PRO A 307 -17.46 1.73 21.74
C PRO A 307 -16.45 2.04 22.86
N VAL A 308 -16.18 3.31 23.10
CA VAL A 308 -15.14 3.80 24.04
C VAL A 308 -15.46 3.41 25.51
N GLU A 309 -16.72 3.19 25.83
CA GLU A 309 -17.19 2.90 27.20
C GLU A 309 -17.43 1.40 27.48
N MET A 310 -17.26 0.54 26.48
CA MET A 310 -17.55 -0.89 26.65
C MET A 310 -16.30 -1.67 27.06
N SER A 311 -16.09 -1.82 28.35
CA SER A 311 -15.09 -2.71 28.96
C SER A 311 -15.64 -4.14 29.11
N GLY A 312 -16.10 -4.76 28.02
CA GLY A 312 -16.60 -6.13 28.01
C GLY A 312 -15.81 -7.05 27.09
N PRO A 313 -15.96 -8.36 27.23
CA PRO A 313 -15.42 -9.29 26.26
C PRO A 313 -16.15 -9.12 24.90
N PHE A 314 -15.39 -9.03 23.82
CA PHE A 314 -15.89 -8.89 22.46
C PHE A 314 -15.94 -10.24 21.73
N LEU A 315 -16.87 -10.33 20.77
CA LEU A 315 -16.91 -11.44 19.82
C LEU A 315 -15.66 -11.41 18.92
N SER A 316 -14.89 -12.47 18.94
CA SER A 316 -13.73 -12.61 18.06
C SER A 316 -14.11 -13.38 16.80
N VAL A 317 -14.05 -12.70 15.65
CA VAL A 317 -14.43 -13.25 14.34
C VAL A 317 -13.20 -13.50 13.49
N GLY A 318 -13.07 -14.71 12.95
CA GLY A 318 -12.06 -15.09 11.95
C GLY A 318 -12.67 -15.40 10.59
N ILE A 319 -11.94 -16.12 9.76
CA ILE A 319 -12.39 -16.47 8.41
C ILE A 319 -13.52 -17.48 8.44
N ASP A 320 -13.34 -18.56 9.20
CA ASP A 320 -14.26 -19.70 9.34
C ASP A 320 -14.52 -20.07 10.80
N LYS A 321 -14.02 -19.28 11.74
CA LYS A 321 -14.11 -19.52 13.17
C LYS A 321 -14.54 -18.28 13.93
N ILE A 322 -15.22 -18.52 15.05
CA ILE A 322 -15.67 -17.48 15.96
C ILE A 322 -15.36 -17.93 17.40
N VAL A 323 -14.97 -16.98 18.24
CA VAL A 323 -14.82 -17.19 19.69
C VAL A 323 -15.82 -16.29 20.39
N LEU A 324 -16.72 -16.92 21.15
CA LEU A 324 -17.75 -16.21 21.90
C LEU A 324 -17.15 -15.49 23.12
N PRO A 325 -17.72 -14.37 23.55
CA PRO A 325 -17.14 -13.54 24.61
C PRO A 325 -16.92 -14.27 25.94
N ASP A 326 -17.77 -15.22 26.25
CA ASP A 326 -17.79 -16.02 27.50
C ASP A 326 -17.08 -17.37 27.37
N GLU A 327 -16.50 -17.66 26.20
CA GLU A 327 -15.84 -18.93 25.90
C GLU A 327 -14.38 -18.71 25.46
N SER A 328 -13.56 -19.73 25.71
CA SER A 328 -12.16 -19.77 25.22
C SER A 328 -11.99 -20.66 23.99
N SER A 329 -13.00 -21.47 23.66
CA SER A 329 -12.98 -22.38 22.51
C SER A 329 -13.43 -21.66 21.22
N ALA A 330 -12.83 -22.04 20.10
CA ALA A 330 -13.23 -21.54 18.80
C ALA A 330 -14.24 -22.50 18.16
N HIS A 331 -15.35 -21.96 17.66
CA HIS A 331 -16.40 -22.67 16.95
C HIS A 331 -16.30 -22.44 15.44
N THR A 332 -16.75 -23.41 14.65
CA THR A 332 -16.94 -23.20 13.21
C THR A 332 -18.04 -22.16 12.99
N ALA A 333 -17.79 -21.15 12.17
CA ALA A 333 -18.68 -20.01 11.99
C ALA A 333 -19.23 -19.90 10.57
N VAL A 334 -20.50 -19.57 10.44
CA VAL A 334 -21.20 -19.31 9.20
C VAL A 334 -21.76 -17.89 9.22
N ASN A 335 -21.21 -17.03 8.34
CA ASN A 335 -21.67 -15.66 8.14
C ASN A 335 -22.79 -15.64 7.09
N PHE A 336 -23.98 -15.16 7.45
CA PHE A 336 -25.11 -15.06 6.51
C PHE A 336 -25.01 -13.89 5.51
N LEU A 337 -24.19 -12.90 5.80
CA LEU A 337 -23.97 -11.75 4.91
C LEU A 337 -22.66 -11.86 4.12
N ARG A 338 -22.20 -13.08 3.81
CA ARG A 338 -20.96 -13.27 3.05
C ARG A 338 -21.22 -14.07 1.78
N ASP A 339 -21.09 -13.41 0.65
CA ASP A 339 -21.25 -14.00 -0.69
C ASP A 339 -19.92 -14.36 -1.37
N PHE A 340 -18.79 -14.12 -0.68
CA PHE A 340 -17.46 -14.38 -1.19
C PHE A 340 -16.65 -15.29 -0.26
N SER A 341 -15.67 -15.98 -0.80
CA SER A 341 -14.67 -16.72 -0.04
C SER A 341 -13.36 -15.99 0.01
N PHE A 342 -12.68 -16.04 1.15
CA PHE A 342 -11.32 -15.52 1.27
C PHE A 342 -10.34 -16.37 0.47
N VAL A 343 -9.51 -15.72 -0.33
CA VAL A 343 -8.41 -16.36 -1.04
C VAL A 343 -7.10 -16.02 -0.33
N TRP A 344 -6.33 -17.04 0.03
CA TRP A 344 -5.05 -16.86 0.66
C TRP A 344 -4.00 -16.41 -0.36
N GLN A 345 -3.40 -15.26 -0.08
CA GLN A 345 -2.29 -14.71 -0.84
C GLN A 345 -1.16 -14.34 0.12
N TYR A 346 0.06 -14.64 -0.27
CA TYR A 346 1.23 -14.36 0.57
C TYR A 346 1.95 -13.10 0.11
N LEU A 347 2.14 -12.16 1.03
CA LEU A 347 2.98 -11.00 0.84
C LEU A 347 3.97 -10.89 2.00
N SER A 348 5.26 -10.98 1.70
CA SER A 348 6.29 -10.79 2.71
C SER A 348 6.38 -9.32 3.11
N ILE A 349 5.85 -8.98 4.28
CA ILE A 349 6.00 -7.66 4.90
C ILE A 349 6.75 -7.84 6.21
N LYS A 350 7.86 -7.12 6.37
CA LYS A 350 8.62 -7.11 7.61
C LYS A 350 8.37 -5.79 8.32
N PRO A 351 7.74 -5.80 9.51
CA PRO A 351 7.60 -4.59 10.30
C PRO A 351 8.97 -4.05 10.70
N ASP A 352 9.08 -2.73 10.84
CA ASP A 352 10.27 -2.14 11.42
C ASP A 352 10.45 -2.65 12.86
N PRO A 353 11.69 -2.85 13.29
CA PRO A 353 11.96 -3.31 14.64
C PRO A 353 11.44 -2.30 15.68
N THR A 354 10.88 -2.81 16.76
CA THR A 354 10.45 -2.00 17.92
C THR A 354 11.66 -1.34 18.59
N ASP A 355 11.43 -0.26 19.37
CA ASP A 355 12.51 0.43 20.07
C ASP A 355 13.27 -0.48 21.06
N LEU A 356 12.56 -1.45 21.67
CA LEU A 356 13.19 -2.48 22.51
C LEU A 356 14.10 -3.40 21.68
N GLN A 357 13.67 -3.79 20.49
CA GLN A 357 14.49 -4.60 19.58
C GLN A 357 15.69 -3.81 19.06
N LYS A 358 15.51 -2.53 18.69
CA LYS A 358 16.62 -1.63 18.28
C LYS A 358 17.64 -1.49 19.39
N LYS A 359 17.21 -1.26 20.64
CA LYS A 359 18.09 -1.21 21.81
C LYS A 359 18.86 -2.52 22.01
N LYS A 360 18.18 -3.68 21.88
CA LYS A 360 18.82 -4.99 21.98
C LYS A 360 19.87 -5.19 20.88
N TYR A 361 19.57 -4.81 19.63
CA TYR A 361 20.51 -4.89 18.52
C TYR A 361 21.73 -3.99 18.73
N ARG A 362 21.51 -2.75 19.19
CA ARG A 362 22.59 -1.81 19.53
C ARG A 362 23.50 -2.35 20.64
N TYR A 363 22.92 -2.95 21.68
CA TYR A 363 23.70 -3.51 22.80
C TYR A 363 24.56 -4.71 22.40
N SER A 364 24.12 -5.49 21.42
CA SER A 364 24.86 -6.67 20.91
C SER A 364 25.87 -6.32 19.80
N TRP A 365 26.07 -5.04 19.47
CA TRP A 365 26.99 -4.61 18.42
C TRP A 365 28.44 -4.62 18.85
N ASP A 366 29.33 -5.21 18.03
CA ASP A 366 30.79 -5.10 18.20
C ASP A 366 31.35 -4.02 17.25
N PRO A 367 31.81 -2.88 17.77
CA PRO A 367 32.32 -1.78 16.93
C PRO A 367 33.58 -2.12 16.13
N ARG A 368 34.28 -3.22 16.48
CA ARG A 368 35.52 -3.66 15.82
C ARG A 368 35.27 -4.50 14.57
N GLY A 369 34.04 -4.94 14.33
CA GLY A 369 33.70 -5.87 13.25
C GLY A 369 32.84 -5.25 12.12
N MET A 370 32.81 -3.94 12.00
CA MET A 370 31.98 -3.28 10.96
C MET A 370 32.45 -3.60 9.55
N CYS A 371 31.53 -3.95 8.67
CA CYS A 371 31.76 -4.10 7.23
C CYS A 371 30.57 -3.61 6.41
N SER A 372 30.79 -3.41 5.14
CA SER A 372 29.78 -2.97 4.17
C SER A 372 28.92 -4.13 3.65
N HIS A 373 27.85 -3.77 2.96
CA HIS A 373 27.00 -4.70 2.21
C HIS A 373 27.46 -4.75 0.74
N VAL A 374 28.01 -5.87 0.34
CA VAL A 374 28.68 -6.06 -0.98
C VAL A 374 27.87 -5.56 -2.19
N PRO A 375 26.56 -5.80 -2.34
CA PRO A 375 25.79 -5.27 -3.48
C PRO A 375 25.75 -3.73 -3.56
N GLU A 376 25.94 -3.05 -2.42
CA GLU A 376 26.01 -1.57 -2.37
C GLU A 376 27.38 -1.08 -2.76
N ASP A 377 28.43 -1.79 -2.39
CA ASP A 377 29.80 -1.50 -2.80
C ASP A 377 29.94 -1.61 -4.31
N GLU A 378 29.44 -2.68 -4.92
CA GLU A 378 29.42 -2.82 -6.39
C GLU A 378 28.67 -1.66 -7.08
N ARG A 379 27.60 -1.20 -6.47
CA ARG A 379 26.80 -0.08 -7.01
C ARG A 379 27.57 1.23 -6.96
N ILE A 380 28.27 1.47 -5.84
CA ILE A 380 29.11 2.66 -5.65
C ILE A 380 30.29 2.64 -6.63
N GLU A 381 30.94 1.51 -6.83
CA GLU A 381 32.06 1.40 -7.77
C GLU A 381 31.63 1.61 -9.23
N LYS A 382 30.52 1.01 -9.65
CA LYS A 382 29.94 1.27 -10.98
C LYS A 382 29.59 2.74 -11.19
N PHE A 383 29.12 3.41 -10.15
CA PHE A 383 28.82 4.83 -10.19
C PHE A 383 30.09 5.67 -10.21
N ASN A 384 31.13 5.30 -9.48
CA ASN A 384 32.45 5.92 -9.51
C ASN A 384 33.01 5.96 -10.93
N ASP A 385 33.00 4.83 -11.64
CA ASP A 385 33.43 4.74 -13.03
C ASP A 385 32.60 5.63 -13.97
N HIS A 386 31.27 5.63 -13.75
CA HIS A 386 30.39 6.49 -14.55
C HIS A 386 30.69 7.99 -14.32
N VAL A 387 30.92 8.42 -13.09
CA VAL A 387 31.28 9.80 -12.75
C VAL A 387 32.62 10.19 -13.37
N ARG A 388 33.63 9.32 -13.27
CA ARG A 388 34.96 9.55 -13.86
C ARG A 388 34.87 9.75 -15.37
N ASN A 389 34.17 8.87 -16.06
CA ASN A 389 33.93 8.95 -17.50
C ASN A 389 33.17 10.22 -17.89
N LYS A 390 32.15 10.60 -17.09
CA LYS A 390 31.37 11.82 -17.33
C LYS A 390 32.22 13.08 -17.14
N ALA A 391 33.02 13.14 -16.08
CA ALA A 391 33.93 14.27 -15.82
C ALA A 391 34.99 14.42 -16.91
N LEU A 392 35.52 13.29 -17.38
CA LEU A 392 36.45 13.29 -18.54
C LEU A 392 35.77 13.74 -19.83
N SER A 393 34.51 13.35 -20.06
CA SER A 393 33.72 13.79 -21.20
C SER A 393 33.49 15.30 -21.18
N MET A 394 33.11 15.87 -20.02
CA MET A 394 32.92 17.31 -19.86
C MET A 394 34.19 18.11 -20.17
N LEU A 395 35.33 17.60 -19.74
CA LEU A 395 36.63 18.23 -20.09
C LEU A 395 36.95 18.18 -21.58
N ARG A 396 36.50 17.15 -22.29
CA ARG A 396 36.63 17.04 -23.75
C ARG A 396 35.70 18.01 -24.46
N GLU A 397 34.47 18.14 -23.98
CA GLU A 397 33.47 19.06 -24.53
C GLU A 397 33.96 20.52 -24.50
N ASP A 398 34.73 20.90 -23.47
CA ASP A 398 35.37 22.24 -23.39
C ASP A 398 36.54 22.42 -24.38
N LEU A 399 37.08 21.33 -24.93
CA LEU A 399 38.20 21.33 -25.87
C LEU A 399 37.76 20.95 -27.30
N VAL A 400 36.48 20.88 -27.57
CA VAL A 400 35.94 20.56 -28.91
C VAL A 400 36.40 21.61 -29.92
N VAL A 401 37.04 21.15 -30.97
CA VAL A 401 37.36 21.97 -32.14
C VAL A 401 36.36 21.62 -33.24
N SER A 402 35.71 22.64 -33.79
CA SER A 402 34.83 22.46 -34.94
C SER A 402 35.61 22.65 -36.21
N GLU A 403 35.72 21.59 -37.01
CA GLU A 403 36.42 21.62 -38.31
C GLU A 403 35.44 21.46 -39.46
N LYS A 404 35.81 21.98 -40.61
CA LYS A 404 35.06 21.80 -41.85
C LYS A 404 35.09 20.32 -42.23
N PHE A 405 33.91 19.74 -42.52
CA PHE A 405 33.81 18.34 -42.94
C PHE A 405 34.60 18.08 -44.22
N THR A 406 35.53 17.14 -44.16
CA THR A 406 36.31 16.72 -45.33
C THR A 406 36.09 15.23 -45.68
N VAL A 407 36.27 14.32 -44.75
CA VAL A 407 36.23 12.86 -45.02
C VAL A 407 35.58 12.02 -43.93
N SER A 408 35.42 12.52 -42.68
CA SER A 408 34.99 11.70 -41.53
C SER A 408 34.06 12.44 -40.59
N VAL A 409 33.01 11.77 -40.14
CA VAL A 409 32.05 12.25 -39.12
C VAL A 409 32.29 11.48 -37.81
N ARG A 410 33.52 11.51 -37.28
CA ARG A 410 33.91 10.69 -36.12
C ARG A 410 33.09 10.98 -34.85
N ASP A 411 32.90 12.24 -34.52
CA ASP A 411 32.32 12.69 -33.26
C ASP A 411 30.98 13.44 -33.45
N GLY A 412 30.44 13.37 -34.66
CA GLY A 412 29.15 13.97 -35.01
C GLY A 412 29.23 15.34 -35.68
N ILE A 413 28.09 15.82 -36.17
CA ILE A 413 27.95 17.11 -36.82
C ILE A 413 27.80 18.21 -35.75
N ASP A 414 28.57 19.30 -35.89
CA ASP A 414 28.34 20.51 -35.12
C ASP A 414 27.21 21.32 -35.74
N ILE A 415 25.98 21.06 -35.29
CA ILE A 415 24.78 21.73 -35.79
C ILE A 415 24.85 23.24 -35.55
N ARG A 416 25.38 23.67 -34.41
CA ARG A 416 25.47 25.08 -34.05
C ARG A 416 26.43 25.82 -34.99
N GLU A 417 27.63 25.30 -35.20
CA GLU A 417 28.64 25.93 -36.08
C GLU A 417 28.21 25.86 -37.55
N THR A 418 27.62 24.76 -37.98
CA THR A 418 27.04 24.59 -39.33
C THR A 418 25.92 25.61 -39.58
N LEU A 419 25.03 25.84 -38.62
CA LEU A 419 23.98 26.84 -38.75
C LEU A 419 24.53 28.29 -38.67
N THR A 420 25.51 28.54 -37.84
CA THR A 420 26.14 29.87 -37.72
C THR A 420 26.83 30.27 -39.02
N LYS A 421 27.45 29.31 -39.69
CA LYS A 421 28.18 29.52 -40.95
C LYS A 421 27.40 29.01 -42.17
N TRP A 422 26.06 29.02 -42.12
CA TRP A 422 25.18 28.54 -43.21
C TRP A 422 25.49 29.14 -44.59
N TYR A 423 26.00 30.35 -44.61
CA TYR A 423 26.34 31.08 -45.83
C TYR A 423 27.56 30.50 -46.59
N THR A 424 28.35 29.64 -45.96
CA THR A 424 29.48 28.95 -46.61
C THR A 424 29.04 27.71 -47.37
N GLY A 425 27.85 27.16 -47.06
CA GLY A 425 27.36 25.90 -47.62
C GLY A 425 28.07 24.65 -47.09
N ASP A 426 28.93 24.81 -46.10
CA ASP A 426 29.74 23.71 -45.54
C ASP A 426 29.12 23.11 -44.29
N ILE A 427 29.35 21.83 -44.11
CA ILE A 427 29.00 21.11 -42.87
C ILE A 427 30.23 21.13 -41.96
N TYR A 428 30.00 21.45 -40.68
CA TYR A 428 31.04 21.43 -39.66
C TYR A 428 30.88 20.19 -38.80
N VAL A 429 32.00 19.52 -38.50
CA VAL A 429 32.04 18.30 -37.66
C VAL A 429 32.80 18.60 -36.37
N LYS A 430 32.44 17.93 -35.33
CA LYS A 430 33.16 17.97 -34.06
C LYS A 430 34.34 17.03 -34.11
N GLU A 431 35.47 17.49 -33.69
CA GLU A 431 36.62 16.67 -33.37
C GLU A 431 36.90 16.78 -31.87
N LEU A 432 36.76 15.66 -31.17
CA LEU A 432 37.06 15.52 -29.75
C LEU A 432 38.53 15.08 -29.63
N PRO A 433 39.43 15.90 -29.09
CA PRO A 433 40.77 15.46 -28.87
C PRO A 433 40.85 14.27 -27.91
N PRO A 434 41.83 13.38 -28.06
CA PRO A 434 41.97 12.25 -27.13
C PRO A 434 42.12 12.75 -25.70
N SER A 435 41.50 12.03 -24.71
CA SER A 435 41.56 12.43 -23.31
C SER A 435 43.03 12.43 -22.82
N ARG A 436 43.56 13.60 -22.50
CA ARG A 436 44.84 13.72 -21.79
C ARG A 436 44.55 13.86 -20.30
N GLY A 437 44.92 12.86 -19.51
CA GLY A 437 44.84 12.82 -18.05
C GLY A 437 43.89 11.74 -17.53
N ALA A 438 44.22 11.26 -16.37
CA ALA A 438 43.42 10.31 -15.60
C ALA A 438 42.76 11.05 -14.43
N MET A 439 41.74 10.43 -13.86
CA MET A 439 41.10 10.82 -12.59
C MET A 439 41.10 9.62 -11.69
N ASP A 440 41.69 9.75 -10.53
CA ASP A 440 41.83 8.71 -9.53
C ASP A 440 40.92 8.94 -8.29
N THR A 441 40.28 10.11 -8.24
CA THR A 441 39.54 10.55 -7.06
C THR A 441 38.20 11.16 -7.46
N VAL A 442 37.15 10.69 -6.81
CA VAL A 442 35.77 11.19 -6.96
C VAL A 442 35.22 11.60 -5.60
N VAL A 443 34.73 12.82 -5.48
CA VAL A 443 34.02 13.33 -4.30
C VAL A 443 32.55 13.51 -4.66
N ILE A 444 31.66 12.99 -3.85
CA ILE A 444 30.22 13.14 -4.02
C ILE A 444 29.65 13.76 -2.75
N LEU A 445 29.02 14.93 -2.88
CA LEU A 445 28.37 15.63 -1.78
C LEU A 445 26.86 15.58 -1.97
N PHE A 446 26.18 14.77 -1.19
CA PHE A 446 24.71 14.71 -1.18
C PHE A 446 24.11 15.87 -0.35
N ASP A 447 24.78 16.21 0.75
CA ASP A 447 24.41 17.30 1.65
C ASP A 447 25.68 17.94 2.21
N SER A 448 25.80 19.26 2.02
CA SER A 448 26.96 20.04 2.46
C SER A 448 26.65 21.05 3.56
N ASP A 449 25.37 21.17 3.94
CA ASP A 449 24.89 22.31 4.72
C ASP A 449 24.44 21.95 6.14
N HIS A 450 24.32 20.65 6.48
CA HIS A 450 23.76 20.14 7.74
C HIS A 450 24.69 19.14 8.43
N ASP A 451 25.90 19.61 8.81
CA ASP A 451 26.94 18.74 9.43
C ASP A 451 26.45 18.02 10.69
N GLU A 452 25.54 18.62 11.47
CA GLU A 452 24.96 18.04 12.70
C GLU A 452 24.20 16.74 12.45
N LEU A 453 23.69 16.56 11.23
CA LEU A 453 22.98 15.33 10.84
C LEU A 453 23.93 14.15 10.55
N TYR A 454 25.24 14.44 10.41
CA TYR A 454 26.24 13.47 9.96
C TYR A 454 27.42 13.35 10.93
N PRO A 455 27.17 12.84 12.16
CA PRO A 455 28.21 12.74 13.19
C PRO A 455 29.22 11.61 12.92
N HIS A 456 28.83 10.58 12.15
CA HIS A 456 29.68 9.42 11.88
C HIS A 456 30.64 9.72 10.72
N LYS A 457 31.94 9.52 10.96
CA LYS A 457 33.02 9.77 10.02
C LYS A 457 33.93 8.54 9.99
N ALA A 458 34.21 8.02 8.80
CA ALA A 458 35.01 6.80 8.68
C ALA A 458 35.81 6.78 7.38
N THR A 459 36.88 6.01 7.40
CA THR A 459 37.64 5.61 6.22
C THR A 459 37.66 4.09 6.17
N TRP A 460 37.13 3.52 5.08
CA TRP A 460 37.12 2.08 4.82
C TRP A 460 38.12 1.77 3.72
N PHE A 461 38.97 0.80 4.00
CA PHE A 461 39.93 0.31 3.03
C PHE A 461 39.30 -0.75 2.15
N ALA A 462 39.69 -0.77 0.88
CA ALA A 462 39.32 -1.80 -0.07
C ALA A 462 39.73 -3.19 0.43
N GLU A 463 38.86 -4.17 0.27
CA GLU A 463 39.16 -5.57 0.52
C GLU A 463 39.87 -6.21 -0.68
N HIS A 464 39.70 -5.64 -1.89
CA HIS A 464 40.24 -6.13 -3.17
C HIS A 464 40.81 -4.99 -4.01
N ASP A 465 41.74 -5.30 -4.89
CA ASP A 465 42.42 -4.32 -5.79
C ASP A 465 41.47 -3.62 -6.77
N GLN A 466 40.27 -4.12 -6.95
CA GLN A 466 39.24 -3.56 -7.84
C GLN A 466 38.28 -2.59 -7.11
N GLU A 467 38.41 -2.45 -5.83
CA GLU A 467 37.60 -1.58 -5.01
C GLU A 467 38.34 -0.26 -4.71
N SER A 468 37.60 0.78 -4.36
CA SER A 468 38.15 2.07 -3.97
C SER A 468 38.37 2.15 -2.46
N THR A 469 39.37 2.90 -2.01
CA THR A 469 39.39 3.37 -0.62
C THR A 469 38.29 4.41 -0.46
N LEU A 470 37.36 4.17 0.47
CA LEU A 470 36.17 4.96 0.71
C LEU A 470 36.29 5.77 2.01
N THR A 471 36.25 7.10 1.90
CA THR A 471 36.14 7.99 3.05
C THR A 471 34.81 8.73 2.99
N PHE A 472 34.12 8.82 4.12
CA PHE A 472 32.78 9.41 4.14
C PHE A 472 32.40 10.02 5.50
N TYR A 473 31.38 10.87 5.46
CA TYR A 473 30.62 11.26 6.65
C TYR A 473 29.13 10.91 6.44
N SER A 474 28.50 10.42 7.50
CA SER A 474 27.15 9.85 7.42
C SER A 474 26.35 10.06 8.70
N THR A 475 25.04 9.78 8.61
CA THR A 475 24.20 9.63 9.81
C THR A 475 24.74 8.52 10.69
N ASP A 476 24.47 8.55 12.00
CA ASP A 476 24.91 7.50 12.91
C ASP A 476 24.22 6.17 12.55
N PRO A 477 24.97 5.12 12.15
CA PRO A 477 24.38 3.81 11.86
C PRO A 477 23.65 3.22 13.06
N PHE A 478 24.08 3.52 14.29
CA PHE A 478 23.49 2.96 15.50
C PHE A 478 22.10 3.50 15.84
N ASP A 479 21.72 4.65 15.28
CA ASP A 479 20.39 5.21 15.48
C ASP A 479 19.33 4.49 14.64
N ASN A 480 19.74 3.77 13.59
CA ASN A 480 18.82 3.09 12.69
C ASN A 480 19.15 1.61 12.46
N MET A 481 19.08 0.84 13.54
CA MET A 481 19.20 -0.62 13.49
C MET A 481 17.96 -1.24 12.89
N ILE A 482 18.11 -1.95 11.77
CA ILE A 482 17.00 -2.59 11.04
C ILE A 482 16.92 -4.10 11.26
N GLY A 483 17.96 -4.69 11.83
CA GLY A 483 18.04 -6.12 12.14
C GLY A 483 19.22 -6.46 13.03
N PRO A 484 19.33 -7.74 13.47
CA PRO A 484 20.47 -8.17 14.27
C PRO A 484 21.77 -8.02 13.46
N GLY A 485 22.65 -7.13 13.92
CA GLY A 485 23.91 -6.82 13.26
C GLY A 485 23.77 -6.07 11.93
N VAL A 486 22.61 -5.48 11.64
CA VAL A 486 22.36 -4.70 10.40
C VAL A 486 21.85 -3.32 10.77
N ALA A 487 22.61 -2.30 10.39
CA ALA A 487 22.26 -0.89 10.58
C ALA A 487 22.14 -0.19 9.23
N ARG A 488 21.22 0.77 9.10
CA ARG A 488 21.05 1.59 7.91
C ARG A 488 21.54 3.01 8.18
N SER A 489 22.32 3.54 7.25
CA SER A 489 22.86 4.89 7.33
C SER A 489 22.68 5.64 6.00
N GLN A 490 22.92 6.95 6.01
CA GLN A 490 22.89 7.80 4.82
C GLN A 490 24.15 8.62 4.75
N TYR A 491 24.80 8.62 3.57
CA TYR A 491 25.92 9.50 3.30
C TYR A 491 25.47 10.96 3.26
N GLY A 492 26.17 11.83 3.96
CA GLY A 492 26.19 13.27 3.71
C GLY A 492 27.15 13.61 2.57
N GLY A 493 28.31 12.93 2.55
CA GLY A 493 29.27 12.96 1.45
C GLY A 493 30.26 11.82 1.55
N LEU A 494 30.84 11.47 0.40
CA LEU A 494 31.85 10.42 0.28
C LEU A 494 32.95 10.79 -0.72
N CYS A 495 34.13 10.20 -0.51
CA CYS A 495 35.28 10.28 -1.39
C CYS A 495 35.77 8.88 -1.72
N LEU A 496 35.97 8.61 -3.00
CA LEU A 496 36.47 7.36 -3.55
C LEU A 496 37.85 7.58 -4.14
N LEU A 497 38.83 6.80 -3.72
CA LEU A 497 40.20 6.81 -4.20
C LEU A 497 40.48 5.49 -4.94
N TYR A 498 40.70 5.55 -6.24
CA TYR A 498 41.01 4.39 -7.07
C TYR A 498 42.24 4.65 -7.97
N PRO A 499 43.25 3.77 -8.00
CA PRO A 499 43.36 2.49 -7.26
C PRO A 499 43.34 2.64 -5.75
N PRO A 500 43.02 1.56 -5.01
CA PRO A 500 42.99 1.61 -3.55
C PRO A 500 44.35 1.93 -2.96
N ARG A 501 44.35 2.78 -1.95
CA ARG A 501 45.55 3.17 -1.23
C ARG A 501 45.28 3.40 0.24
N ALA A 502 46.30 3.15 1.06
CA ALA A 502 46.22 3.41 2.49
C ALA A 502 46.31 4.92 2.74
N VAL A 503 45.25 5.51 3.26
CA VAL A 503 45.22 6.91 3.67
C VAL A 503 44.79 7.00 5.13
N PRO A 504 45.33 7.95 5.93
CA PRO A 504 44.84 8.18 7.27
C PRO A 504 43.38 8.64 7.24
N ASN A 505 42.70 8.57 8.38
CA ASN A 505 41.36 9.13 8.48
C ASN A 505 41.38 10.62 8.09
N ILE A 506 40.76 10.95 6.98
CA ILE A 506 40.78 12.30 6.40
C ILE A 506 40.26 13.35 7.40
N PHE A 507 39.36 12.98 8.27
CA PHE A 507 38.79 13.90 9.27
C PHE A 507 39.66 14.14 10.50
N GLU A 508 40.76 13.38 10.64
CA GLU A 508 41.71 13.47 11.76
C GLU A 508 43.13 13.91 11.33
N ILE A 509 43.24 14.38 10.08
CA ILE A 509 44.55 14.82 9.57
C ILE A 509 44.99 16.06 10.35
N PRO A 510 46.21 16.02 10.96
CA PRO A 510 46.76 17.21 11.58
C PRO A 510 47.07 18.28 10.53
N THR A 511 46.34 19.36 10.56
CA THR A 511 46.47 20.49 9.62
C THR A 511 46.26 21.80 10.36
N ASN A 512 46.93 22.84 9.93
CA ASN A 512 46.74 24.21 10.41
C ASN A 512 45.50 24.89 9.76
N ILE A 513 44.73 24.12 8.98
CA ILE A 513 43.55 24.63 8.28
C ILE A 513 42.31 24.31 9.12
N GLU A 514 41.59 25.32 9.50
CA GLU A 514 40.27 25.19 10.13
C GLU A 514 39.22 25.03 9.03
N PHE A 515 38.57 23.84 8.99
CA PHE A 515 37.51 23.53 8.04
C PHE A 515 36.16 24.05 8.56
N LYS A 516 35.35 24.61 7.65
CA LYS A 516 34.03 25.15 7.98
C LYS A 516 32.93 24.08 7.97
N SER A 517 33.15 22.95 7.29
CA SER A 517 32.19 21.86 7.18
C SER A 517 32.89 20.52 6.91
N ASN A 518 32.16 19.43 7.14
CA ASN A 518 32.62 18.08 6.79
C ASN A 518 32.88 17.96 5.27
N ALA A 519 32.06 18.63 4.45
CA ALA A 519 32.22 18.67 3.00
C ALA A 519 33.55 19.32 2.59
N GLU A 520 33.95 20.40 3.27
CA GLU A 520 35.22 21.08 3.02
C GLU A 520 36.42 20.20 3.41
N CYS A 521 36.35 19.56 4.59
CA CYS A 521 37.38 18.63 5.08
C CYS A 521 37.54 17.44 4.12
N LEU A 522 36.44 16.79 3.75
CA LEU A 522 36.43 15.66 2.82
C LEU A 522 37.04 16.04 1.45
N THR A 523 36.65 17.19 0.92
CA THR A 523 37.15 17.65 -0.37
C THR A 523 38.65 18.00 -0.30
N TYR A 524 39.10 18.60 0.79
CA TYR A 524 40.54 18.88 0.99
C TYR A 524 41.34 17.59 1.08
N GLY A 525 40.87 16.59 1.83
CA GLY A 525 41.51 15.27 1.89
C GLY A 525 41.57 14.59 0.52
N ALA A 526 40.50 14.68 -0.26
CA ALA A 526 40.47 14.17 -1.62
C ALA A 526 41.54 14.83 -2.50
N LEU A 527 41.71 16.17 -2.41
CA LEU A 527 42.74 16.89 -3.12
C LEU A 527 44.16 16.51 -2.65
N LEU A 528 44.34 16.31 -1.37
CA LEU A 528 45.64 15.98 -0.77
C LEU A 528 46.12 14.57 -1.18
N PHE A 529 45.23 13.59 -1.17
CA PHE A 529 45.56 12.18 -1.42
C PHE A 529 45.34 11.74 -2.89
N SER A 530 44.80 12.59 -3.75
CA SER A 530 44.76 12.32 -5.17
C SER A 530 46.19 12.32 -5.74
N GLU A 531 46.56 11.35 -6.55
CA GLU A 531 47.82 11.32 -7.30
C GLU A 531 47.67 12.12 -8.59
N GLU A 532 46.47 12.10 -9.18
CA GLU A 532 46.21 12.83 -10.40
C GLU A 532 45.98 14.33 -10.16
N ARG A 533 46.23 15.13 -11.19
CA ARG A 533 46.03 16.59 -11.11
C ARG A 533 44.57 17.01 -11.08
N ARG A 534 43.63 16.10 -11.39
CA ARG A 534 42.21 16.39 -11.50
C ARG A 534 41.42 15.46 -10.64
N ILE A 535 40.47 16.01 -9.90
CA ILE A 535 39.50 15.26 -9.16
C ILE A 535 38.08 15.56 -9.70
N ALA A 536 37.19 14.55 -9.71
CA ALA A 536 35.79 14.77 -9.99
C ALA A 536 35.06 15.19 -8.70
N PHE A 537 34.23 16.21 -8.79
CA PHE A 537 33.52 16.78 -7.68
C PHE A 537 32.02 16.86 -8.02
N VAL A 538 31.24 15.94 -7.49
CA VAL A 538 29.79 15.84 -7.71
C VAL A 538 29.07 16.55 -6.58
N ALA A 539 28.43 17.67 -6.87
CA ALA A 539 27.71 18.47 -5.88
C ALA A 539 26.57 19.26 -6.51
N LYS A 540 25.63 19.70 -5.69
CA LYS A 540 24.54 20.59 -6.11
C LYS A 540 25.09 21.92 -6.66
N ASN A 541 26.05 22.49 -5.94
CA ASN A 541 26.64 23.79 -6.26
C ASN A 541 28.09 23.64 -6.72
N LYS A 542 28.57 24.61 -7.52
CA LYS A 542 29.98 24.70 -7.90
C LYS A 542 30.86 24.86 -6.65
N PRO A 543 32.13 24.37 -6.70
CA PRO A 543 33.06 24.55 -5.59
C PRO A 543 33.27 26.02 -5.27
N GLY A 544 33.15 26.37 -4.01
CA GLY A 544 33.34 27.75 -3.52
C GLY A 544 34.75 28.26 -3.75
N VAL A 545 34.95 29.57 -3.64
CA VAL A 545 36.26 30.24 -3.84
C VAL A 545 37.34 29.63 -2.96
N ARG A 546 37.00 29.30 -1.70
CA ARG A 546 37.95 28.72 -0.73
C ARG A 546 38.43 27.34 -1.17
N LEU A 547 37.54 26.44 -1.59
CA LEU A 547 37.91 25.13 -2.14
C LEU A 547 38.79 25.23 -3.40
N ARG A 548 38.50 26.17 -4.27
CA ARG A 548 39.33 26.41 -5.48
C ARG A 548 40.73 26.87 -5.10
N LYS A 549 40.87 27.78 -4.13
CA LYS A 549 42.19 28.22 -3.63
C LYS A 549 42.96 27.06 -2.96
N MET A 550 42.27 26.19 -2.22
CA MET A 550 42.88 24.98 -1.67
C MET A 550 43.40 24.06 -2.78
N ALA A 551 42.62 23.85 -3.83
CA ALA A 551 43.01 23.04 -4.97
C ALA A 551 44.23 23.67 -5.71
N GLU A 552 44.22 24.95 -5.93
CA GLU A 552 45.36 25.70 -6.55
C GLU A 552 46.65 25.57 -5.71
N SER A 553 46.54 25.68 -4.38
CA SER A 553 47.71 25.54 -3.47
C SER A 553 48.31 24.14 -3.54
N LEU A 554 47.49 23.11 -3.79
CA LEU A 554 47.94 21.74 -3.99
C LEU A 554 48.23 21.39 -5.48
N LYS A 555 48.22 22.38 -6.38
CA LYS A 555 48.39 22.23 -7.84
C LYS A 555 47.41 21.24 -8.46
N LYS A 556 46.15 21.19 -7.94
CA LYS A 556 45.09 20.33 -8.38
C LYS A 556 43.95 21.14 -9.02
N HIS A 557 43.12 20.47 -9.83
CA HIS A 557 41.93 21.01 -10.46
C HIS A 557 40.69 20.23 -10.05
N ILE A 558 39.62 20.96 -9.73
CA ILE A 558 38.32 20.37 -9.40
C ILE A 558 37.44 20.42 -10.65
N VAL A 559 37.03 19.27 -11.15
CA VAL A 559 36.07 19.12 -12.24
C VAL A 559 34.71 18.96 -11.63
N TRP A 560 33.86 19.98 -11.73
CA TRP A 560 32.54 19.97 -11.17
C TRP A 560 31.52 19.25 -12.07
N VAL A 561 30.82 18.26 -11.52
CA VAL A 561 29.72 17.56 -12.16
C VAL A 561 28.46 17.86 -11.35
N PRO A 562 27.42 18.51 -11.92
CA PRO A 562 26.21 18.81 -11.20
C PRO A 562 25.48 17.54 -10.75
N LEU A 563 25.00 17.46 -9.50
CA LEU A 563 24.16 16.38 -9.03
C LEU A 563 22.91 16.16 -9.91
N SER A 564 22.37 17.23 -10.49
CA SER A 564 21.22 17.17 -11.41
C SER A 564 21.49 16.37 -12.69
N THR A 565 22.75 16.06 -13.00
CA THR A 565 23.11 15.19 -14.13
C THR A 565 22.63 13.75 -13.94
N PHE A 566 22.41 13.34 -12.68
CA PHE A 566 22.00 11.99 -12.31
C PHE A 566 20.54 11.95 -11.87
N SER A 567 19.87 10.81 -12.10
CA SER A 567 18.48 10.67 -11.68
C SER A 567 18.35 10.70 -10.15
N SER A 568 17.27 11.30 -9.64
CA SER A 568 17.00 11.37 -8.21
C SER A 568 16.87 9.97 -7.56
N GLU A 569 16.43 8.99 -8.33
CA GLU A 569 16.34 7.60 -7.88
C GLU A 569 17.73 6.97 -7.70
N THR A 570 18.64 7.19 -8.66
CA THR A 570 20.03 6.73 -8.56
C THR A 570 20.73 7.35 -7.34
N LEU A 571 20.60 8.68 -7.17
CA LEU A 571 21.20 9.39 -6.05
C LEU A 571 20.65 8.90 -4.70
N LYS A 572 19.36 8.61 -4.62
CA LYS A 572 18.74 8.08 -3.39
C LYS A 572 19.25 6.69 -3.05
N LYS A 573 19.39 5.80 -4.04
CA LYS A 573 19.94 4.45 -3.86
C LYS A 573 21.41 4.48 -3.45
N LEU A 574 22.20 5.42 -3.96
CA LEU A 574 23.60 5.59 -3.60
C LEU A 574 23.79 6.23 -2.22
N ARG A 575 22.92 7.15 -1.83
CA ARG A 575 22.99 7.82 -0.54
C ARG A 575 22.75 6.90 0.65
N THR A 576 21.91 5.85 0.47
CA THR A 576 21.59 4.90 1.52
C THR A 576 22.53 3.71 1.46
N PHE A 577 23.13 3.35 2.59
CA PHE A 577 24.01 2.19 2.73
C PHE A 577 23.75 1.47 4.04
N HIS A 578 24.22 0.22 4.12
CA HIS A 578 24.06 -0.62 5.29
C HIS A 578 25.41 -1.01 5.87
N VAL A 579 25.50 -0.89 7.20
CA VAL A 579 26.66 -1.32 7.97
C VAL A 579 26.32 -2.65 8.63
N LEU A 580 27.19 -3.62 8.46
CA LEU A 580 27.03 -4.97 9.00
C LEU A 580 27.99 -5.20 10.14
N ASN A 581 27.53 -5.87 11.19
CA ASN A 581 28.35 -6.25 12.35
C ASN A 581 29.12 -7.54 12.07
N GLY A 582 30.06 -7.48 11.15
CA GLY A 582 30.93 -8.58 10.75
C GLY A 582 30.49 -9.30 9.46
N LYS A 583 31.47 -9.95 8.81
CA LYS A 583 31.26 -10.66 7.53
C LYS A 583 30.21 -11.78 7.62
N HIS A 584 30.05 -12.41 8.79
CA HIS A 584 29.07 -13.46 9.01
C HIS A 584 27.62 -12.96 8.87
N VAL A 585 27.35 -11.67 9.12
CA VAL A 585 26.03 -11.05 8.95
C VAL A 585 25.63 -11.00 7.49
N ARG A 586 26.55 -11.01 6.54
CA ARG A 586 26.29 -11.00 5.08
C ARG A 586 25.35 -12.12 4.66
N SER A 587 25.40 -13.29 5.31
CA SER A 587 24.57 -14.45 4.98
C SER A 587 23.07 -14.24 5.21
N TRP A 588 22.67 -13.33 6.09
CA TRP A 588 21.27 -13.03 6.38
C TRP A 588 20.89 -11.56 6.22
N ALA A 589 21.84 -10.68 5.97
CA ALA A 589 21.61 -9.23 5.85
C ALA A 589 20.52 -8.89 4.83
N ALA A 590 20.50 -9.57 3.69
CA ALA A 590 19.49 -9.40 2.64
C ALA A 590 18.05 -9.58 3.12
N ARG A 591 17.83 -10.31 4.23
CA ARG A 591 16.49 -10.47 4.82
C ARG A 591 15.95 -9.18 5.45
N PHE A 592 16.84 -8.25 5.80
CA PHE A 592 16.52 -6.97 6.47
C PHE A 592 16.73 -5.79 5.53
N ILE A 593 17.65 -5.90 4.58
CA ILE A 593 17.92 -4.92 3.53
C ILE A 593 16.92 -5.23 2.41
N GLY A 594 15.83 -4.47 2.34
CA GLY A 594 14.89 -4.59 1.22
C GLY A 594 15.53 -4.07 -0.06
N GLU A 595 15.71 -4.92 -1.05
CA GLU A 595 16.03 -4.53 -2.42
C GLU A 595 14.83 -3.90 -3.14
#